data_fd7c00f1f492bc7749eee47cfe788c01
#
_entry.id   fd7c00f1f492bc7749eee47cfe788c01
#
_cell.length_a   1.000
_cell.length_b   1.000
_cell.length_c   1.000
_cell.angle_alpha   90.00
_cell.angle_beta   90.00
_cell.angle_gamma   90.00
#
_symmetry.space_group_name_H-M   'P 1'
#
loop_
_entity.id
_entity.type
_entity.pdbx_description
1 polymer ?
#
loop_
_entity_poly.entity_id
_entity_poly.type
_entity_poly.pdbx_seq_one_letter_code
_entity_poly.pdbx_strand_id
1 'polypeptide(L)'
;MPIVKRKPVQPQGVPAALLSAYTERKEDRAVFFLAATGEVFEEYEPYAARLSYYHQRIFQCELSGKSNLTFFEAAESEAQHTRAIQSQFPDALKVPVLRAAQFQTCGRLTELVERVYECMRQRFFVGEEVSVEDGARKLGIVRGGSCPAHPDRPLHADLQAGDEPRDDAPHTYTYTIELPASHTRLENVRAEQLSRGRLAFTLSL
;
A
#
# COMPACT_ATOMS: atom_id res chain seq x y z
N MET A 1 -25.75 -25.33 19.65
CA MET A 1 -26.22 -24.79 18.38
C MET A 1 -26.97 -23.49 18.66
N PRO A 2 -26.48 -22.33 18.32
CA PRO A 2 -27.29 -21.12 18.43
C PRO A 2 -28.13 -20.99 17.14
N ILE A 3 -29.40 -21.32 17.24
CA ILE A 3 -30.39 -20.90 16.26
C ILE A 3 -30.56 -19.40 16.45
N VAL A 4 -29.97 -18.62 15.58
CA VAL A 4 -30.12 -17.16 15.58
C VAL A 4 -31.52 -16.84 15.05
N LYS A 5 -32.48 -16.59 15.94
CA LYS A 5 -33.75 -15.96 15.61
C LYS A 5 -33.46 -14.54 15.16
N ARG A 6 -33.76 -14.26 13.92
CA ARG A 6 -33.81 -13.04 13.13
C ARG A 6 -33.84 -11.70 13.87
N LYS A 7 -32.76 -10.97 13.75
CA LYS A 7 -32.75 -9.55 13.36
C LYS A 7 -31.76 -9.45 12.20
N PRO A 8 -32.02 -8.67 11.12
CA PRO A 8 -31.04 -8.50 10.06
C PRO A 8 -29.85 -7.72 10.66
N VAL A 9 -28.85 -8.47 11.09
CA VAL A 9 -27.54 -7.88 11.37
C VAL A 9 -26.96 -7.58 10.00
N GLN A 10 -26.85 -6.31 9.63
CA GLN A 10 -26.08 -5.94 8.45
C GLN A 10 -24.64 -6.39 8.69
N PRO A 11 -24.12 -7.37 7.95
CA PRO A 11 -22.73 -7.77 8.10
C PRO A 11 -21.86 -6.60 7.64
N GLN A 12 -21.05 -6.09 8.54
CA GLN A 12 -20.06 -5.06 8.18
C GLN A 12 -19.11 -5.68 7.16
N GLY A 13 -19.03 -5.09 5.95
CA GLY A 13 -18.10 -5.49 4.90
C GLY A 13 -18.71 -6.19 3.69
N VAL A 14 -20.02 -6.47 3.66
CA VAL A 14 -20.66 -7.00 2.45
C VAL A 14 -21.05 -5.85 1.53
N PRO A 15 -20.64 -5.84 0.23
CA PRO A 15 -21.07 -4.82 -0.71
C PRO A 15 -22.59 -4.74 -0.82
N ALA A 16 -23.14 -3.51 -0.81
CA ALA A 16 -24.58 -3.27 -0.86
C ALA A 16 -25.28 -3.96 -2.07
N ALA A 17 -24.56 -4.11 -3.19
CA ALA A 17 -25.06 -4.79 -4.38
C ALA A 17 -25.31 -6.30 -4.16
N LEU A 18 -24.54 -6.96 -3.28
CA LEU A 18 -24.78 -8.36 -2.93
C LEU A 18 -25.93 -8.50 -1.95
N LEU A 19 -26.14 -7.51 -1.07
CA LEU A 19 -27.27 -7.47 -0.14
C LEU A 19 -28.59 -7.23 -0.88
N SER A 20 -28.63 -6.36 -1.90
CA SER A 20 -29.85 -6.11 -2.68
C SER A 20 -30.26 -7.32 -3.52
N ALA A 21 -29.32 -8.01 -4.14
CA ALA A 21 -29.61 -9.24 -4.91
C ALA A 21 -30.13 -10.37 -4.04
N TYR A 22 -29.79 -10.37 -2.74
CA TYR A 22 -30.30 -11.37 -1.78
C TYR A 22 -31.66 -11.01 -1.19
N THR A 23 -31.94 -9.69 -1.01
CA THR A 23 -33.25 -9.22 -0.48
C THR A 23 -34.37 -9.35 -1.52
N GLU A 24 -34.08 -9.38 -2.80
CA GLU A 24 -35.09 -9.55 -3.86
C GLU A 24 -35.58 -11.00 -4.03
N ARG A 25 -34.81 -11.99 -3.55
CA ARG A 25 -35.26 -13.38 -3.48
C ARG A 25 -36.06 -13.61 -2.18
N LYS A 26 -37.29 -13.21 -2.21
CA LYS A 26 -38.27 -13.51 -1.16
C LYS A 26 -38.43 -15.01 -0.98
N GLU A 27 -37.84 -15.55 0.05
CA GLU A 27 -38.39 -16.62 0.86
C GLU A 27 -37.53 -16.77 2.10
N ASP A 28 -38.17 -17.11 3.21
CA ASP A 28 -37.66 -17.22 4.58
C ASP A 28 -36.61 -18.33 4.77
N ARG A 29 -35.60 -18.38 3.90
CA ARG A 29 -34.53 -19.38 3.98
C ARG A 29 -33.40 -18.85 4.88
N ALA A 30 -33.03 -19.65 5.87
CA ALA A 30 -31.81 -19.42 6.63
C ALA A 30 -30.63 -19.56 5.69
N VAL A 31 -29.73 -18.58 5.66
CA VAL A 31 -28.47 -18.65 4.95
C VAL A 31 -27.31 -18.74 5.94
N PHE A 32 -26.28 -19.49 5.59
CA PHE A 32 -25.06 -19.63 6.36
C PHE A 32 -24.01 -18.70 5.79
N PHE A 33 -23.43 -17.88 6.62
CA PHE A 33 -22.47 -16.86 6.20
C PHE A 33 -21.11 -17.08 6.87
N LEU A 34 -20.06 -17.11 6.06
CA LEU A 34 -18.68 -17.15 6.48
C LEU A 34 -18.11 -15.72 6.48
N ALA A 35 -18.07 -15.11 7.66
CA ALA A 35 -17.68 -13.70 7.80
C ALA A 35 -16.23 -13.40 7.34
N ALA A 36 -15.34 -14.37 7.43
CA ALA A 36 -13.93 -14.18 7.07
C ALA A 36 -13.70 -14.07 5.55
N THR A 37 -14.53 -14.75 4.75
CA THR A 37 -14.40 -14.80 3.30
C THR A 37 -15.54 -14.11 2.56
N GLY A 38 -16.63 -13.78 3.27
CA GLY A 38 -17.84 -13.23 2.67
C GLY A 38 -18.67 -14.28 1.90
N GLU A 39 -18.33 -15.56 2.02
CA GLU A 39 -19.07 -16.64 1.33
C GLU A 39 -20.43 -16.87 1.99
N VAL A 40 -21.44 -17.13 1.15
CA VAL A 40 -22.81 -17.37 1.56
C VAL A 40 -23.26 -18.72 1.02
N PHE A 41 -23.90 -19.52 1.86
CA PHE A 41 -24.39 -20.86 1.53
C PHE A 41 -25.87 -20.95 1.87
N GLU A 42 -26.65 -21.57 0.99
CA GLU A 42 -28.08 -21.85 1.23
C GLU A 42 -28.26 -23.13 2.03
N GLU A 43 -27.30 -24.06 1.96
CA GLU A 43 -27.33 -25.36 2.63
C GLU A 43 -26.25 -25.47 3.70
N TYR A 44 -26.55 -26.20 4.75
CA TYR A 44 -25.64 -26.40 5.88
C TYR A 44 -24.41 -27.27 5.53
N GLU A 45 -24.60 -28.31 4.73
CA GLU A 45 -23.52 -29.26 4.41
C GLU A 45 -22.35 -28.60 3.64
N PRO A 46 -22.58 -27.84 2.56
CA PRO A 46 -21.51 -27.08 1.90
C PRO A 46 -20.83 -26.06 2.80
N TYR A 47 -21.60 -25.38 3.66
CA TYR A 47 -21.05 -24.45 4.66
C TYR A 47 -20.13 -25.19 5.65
N ALA A 48 -20.60 -26.32 6.22
CA ALA A 48 -19.82 -27.09 7.17
C ALA A 48 -18.55 -27.69 6.54
N ALA A 49 -18.66 -28.18 5.31
CA ALA A 49 -17.51 -28.67 4.54
C ALA A 49 -16.47 -27.56 4.30
N ARG A 50 -16.92 -26.36 3.89
CA ARG A 50 -16.04 -25.21 3.68
C ARG A 50 -15.38 -24.75 4.98
N LEU A 51 -16.15 -24.67 6.05
CA LEU A 51 -15.63 -24.33 7.38
C LEU A 51 -14.59 -25.35 7.87
N SER A 52 -14.88 -26.65 7.70
CA SER A 52 -13.95 -27.73 8.02
C SER A 52 -12.64 -27.62 7.21
N TYR A 53 -12.73 -27.30 5.91
CA TYR A 53 -11.56 -27.06 5.07
C TYR A 53 -10.70 -25.91 5.61
N TYR A 54 -11.30 -24.79 6.00
CA TYR A 54 -10.57 -23.65 6.55
C TYR A 54 -9.95 -23.89 7.92
N HIS A 55 -10.42 -24.87 8.66
CA HIS A 55 -9.81 -25.33 9.91
C HIS A 55 -8.67 -26.32 9.72
N GLN A 56 -8.45 -26.84 8.51
CA GLN A 56 -7.30 -27.68 8.25
C GLN A 56 -6.00 -26.89 8.33
N ARG A 57 -4.95 -27.50 8.86
CA ARG A 57 -3.61 -26.89 8.97
C ARG A 57 -2.80 -27.13 7.69
N ILE A 58 -3.26 -26.57 6.58
CA ILE A 58 -2.66 -26.72 5.26
C ILE A 58 -2.24 -25.39 4.64
N PHE A 59 -2.54 -24.28 5.31
CA PHE A 59 -2.27 -22.94 4.81
C PHE A 59 -0.87 -22.45 5.24
N GLN A 60 -0.35 -21.52 4.47
CA GLN A 60 0.91 -20.84 4.71
C GLN A 60 0.69 -19.34 4.61
N CYS A 61 1.32 -18.57 5.49
CA CYS A 61 1.40 -17.13 5.36
C CYS A 61 2.59 -16.78 4.45
N GLU A 62 2.34 -16.21 3.29
CA GLU A 62 3.39 -15.86 2.31
C GLU A 62 4.35 -14.80 2.84
N LEU A 63 3.85 -13.83 3.62
CA LEU A 63 4.67 -12.74 4.15
C LEU A 63 5.62 -13.17 5.27
N SER A 64 5.22 -14.13 6.11
CA SER A 64 6.05 -14.61 7.23
C SER A 64 6.75 -15.94 6.96
N GLY A 65 6.36 -16.67 5.91
CA GLY A 65 6.83 -18.02 5.62
C GLY A 65 6.33 -19.10 6.58
N LYS A 66 5.45 -18.76 7.55
CA LYS A 66 4.89 -19.74 8.50
C LYS A 66 3.94 -20.68 7.77
N SER A 67 4.16 -21.98 7.94
CA SER A 67 3.33 -23.08 7.41
C SER A 67 2.55 -23.80 8.51
N ASN A 68 1.71 -24.76 8.11
CA ASN A 68 0.82 -25.53 9.01
C ASN A 68 -0.16 -24.65 9.80
N LEU A 69 -0.67 -23.63 9.19
CA LEU A 69 -1.67 -22.72 9.73
C LEU A 69 -3.06 -23.14 9.27
N THR A 70 -4.09 -22.78 10.03
CA THR A 70 -5.46 -22.71 9.53
C THR A 70 -5.59 -21.47 8.62
N PHE A 71 -6.63 -21.41 7.80
CA PHE A 71 -6.92 -20.23 6.97
C PHE A 71 -6.97 -18.95 7.81
N PHE A 72 -7.65 -19.00 8.96
CA PHE A 72 -7.81 -17.83 9.85
C PHE A 72 -6.48 -17.37 10.45
N GLU A 73 -5.64 -18.32 10.90
CA GLU A 73 -4.30 -18.02 11.41
C GLU A 73 -3.40 -17.42 10.33
N ALA A 74 -3.48 -17.94 9.09
CA ALA A 74 -2.72 -17.41 7.97
C ALA A 74 -3.16 -15.99 7.61
N ALA A 75 -4.47 -15.76 7.47
CA ALA A 75 -5.05 -14.45 7.17
C ALA A 75 -4.72 -13.41 8.25
N GLU A 76 -4.78 -13.78 9.52
CA GLU A 76 -4.39 -12.90 10.64
C GLU A 76 -2.89 -12.56 10.58
N SER A 77 -2.04 -13.55 10.33
CA SER A 77 -0.60 -13.35 10.18
C SER A 77 -0.28 -12.41 9.03
N GLU A 78 -0.91 -12.58 7.86
CA GLU A 78 -0.75 -11.69 6.72
C GLU A 78 -1.22 -10.27 7.02
N ALA A 79 -2.37 -10.11 7.67
CA ALA A 79 -2.88 -8.81 8.05
C ALA A 79 -1.94 -8.08 9.03
N GLN A 80 -1.34 -8.79 9.98
CA GLN A 80 -0.37 -8.22 10.92
C GLN A 80 0.90 -7.77 10.20
N HIS A 81 1.46 -8.61 9.33
CA HIS A 81 2.67 -8.27 8.57
C HIS A 81 2.42 -7.13 7.58
N THR A 82 1.28 -7.13 6.90
CA THR A 82 0.87 -6.04 6.00
C THR A 82 0.79 -4.71 6.76
N ARG A 83 0.16 -4.69 7.93
CA ARG A 83 0.11 -3.47 8.78
C ARG A 83 1.51 -3.01 9.20
N ALA A 84 2.38 -3.95 9.59
CA ALA A 84 3.75 -3.62 9.97
C ALA A 84 4.54 -3.01 8.79
N ILE A 85 4.45 -3.60 7.61
CA ILE A 85 5.07 -3.07 6.38
C ILE A 85 4.50 -1.68 6.05
N GLN A 86 3.17 -1.53 6.08
CA GLN A 86 2.51 -0.25 5.80
C GLN A 86 2.88 0.85 6.79
N SER A 87 3.08 0.51 8.06
CA SER A 87 3.49 1.47 9.09
C SER A 87 4.95 1.92 8.94
N GLN A 88 5.80 1.07 8.37
CA GLN A 88 7.21 1.39 8.10
C GLN A 88 7.40 2.15 6.78
N PHE A 89 6.42 2.05 5.87
CA PHE A 89 6.53 2.70 4.57
C PHE A 89 6.23 4.20 4.68
N PRO A 90 7.12 5.09 4.21
CA PRO A 90 6.94 6.53 4.31
C PRO A 90 5.65 7.02 3.61
N ASP A 91 4.83 7.80 4.33
CA ASP A 91 3.56 8.30 3.80
C ASP A 91 3.74 9.16 2.55
N ALA A 92 4.81 9.94 2.48
CA ALA A 92 5.14 10.77 1.32
C ALA A 92 5.38 9.97 0.03
N LEU A 93 5.76 8.68 0.13
CA LEU A 93 6.02 7.81 -1.01
C LEU A 93 4.82 6.96 -1.44
N LYS A 94 3.79 6.82 -0.61
CA LYS A 94 2.64 5.94 -0.91
C LYS A 94 1.95 6.28 -2.22
N VAL A 95 1.56 7.54 -2.40
CA VAL A 95 0.88 7.98 -3.62
C VAL A 95 1.80 7.94 -4.84
N PRO A 96 3.02 8.49 -4.80
CA PRO A 96 3.94 8.43 -5.93
C PRO A 96 4.26 7.01 -6.40
N VAL A 97 4.52 6.09 -5.48
CA VAL A 97 4.82 4.69 -5.81
C VAL A 97 3.62 4.00 -6.46
N LEU A 98 2.42 4.18 -5.90
CA LEU A 98 1.20 3.63 -6.50
C LEU A 98 0.94 4.18 -7.90
N ARG A 99 1.17 5.47 -8.11
CA ARG A 99 1.05 6.11 -9.43
C ARG A 99 2.07 5.56 -10.41
N ALA A 100 3.33 5.50 -10.01
CA ALA A 100 4.36 4.91 -10.87
C ALA A 100 4.03 3.47 -11.26
N ALA A 101 3.56 2.66 -10.32
CA ALA A 101 3.16 1.28 -10.58
C ALA A 101 1.96 1.16 -11.52
N GLN A 102 0.97 2.05 -11.40
CA GLN A 102 -0.26 2.03 -12.20
C GLN A 102 -0.01 2.19 -13.71
N PHE A 103 1.00 2.95 -14.09
CA PHE A 103 1.33 3.22 -15.49
C PHE A 103 2.40 2.28 -16.09
N GLN A 104 2.86 1.29 -15.32
CA GLN A 104 3.80 0.30 -15.83
C GLN A 104 3.07 -0.92 -16.39
N THR A 105 3.45 -1.32 -17.59
CA THR A 105 3.00 -2.57 -18.24
C THR A 105 4.12 -3.59 -18.15
N CYS A 106 4.12 -4.41 -17.11
CA CYS A 106 5.15 -5.43 -16.88
C CYS A 106 4.51 -6.81 -16.75
N GLY A 107 5.16 -7.82 -17.31
CA GLY A 107 4.72 -9.20 -17.22
C GLY A 107 5.12 -9.90 -15.91
N ARG A 108 6.07 -9.34 -15.17
CA ARG A 108 6.62 -9.92 -13.93
C ARG A 108 6.65 -8.87 -12.82
N LEU A 109 6.35 -9.32 -11.60
CA LEU A 109 6.36 -8.44 -10.42
C LEU A 109 7.76 -7.87 -10.15
N THR A 110 8.81 -8.67 -10.33
CA THR A 110 10.21 -8.21 -10.16
C THR A 110 10.56 -7.07 -11.10
N GLU A 111 10.16 -7.17 -12.36
CA GLU A 111 10.37 -6.10 -13.35
C GLU A 111 9.60 -4.83 -12.99
N LEU A 112 8.36 -4.97 -12.49
CA LEU A 112 7.57 -3.83 -12.01
C LEU A 112 8.28 -3.12 -10.85
N VAL A 113 8.77 -3.89 -9.86
CA VAL A 113 9.49 -3.34 -8.70
C VAL A 113 10.74 -2.60 -9.13
N GLU A 114 11.55 -3.18 -10.03
CA GLU A 114 12.75 -2.55 -10.56
C GLU A 114 12.44 -1.22 -11.28
N ARG A 115 11.43 -1.19 -12.14
CA ARG A 115 11.03 0.02 -12.88
C ARG A 115 10.51 1.11 -11.95
N VAL A 116 9.68 0.74 -10.97
CA VAL A 116 9.19 1.70 -9.97
C VAL A 116 10.36 2.23 -9.12
N TYR A 117 11.30 1.36 -8.74
CA TYR A 117 12.48 1.76 -8.00
C TYR A 117 13.32 2.77 -8.79
N GLU A 118 13.64 2.49 -10.05
CA GLU A 118 14.39 3.41 -10.91
C GLU A 118 13.67 4.76 -11.08
N CYS A 119 12.33 4.73 -11.26
CA CYS A 119 11.53 5.95 -11.33
C CYS A 119 11.64 6.79 -10.05
N MET A 120 11.70 6.16 -8.88
CA MET A 120 11.72 6.83 -7.57
C MET A 120 13.12 7.22 -7.10
N ARG A 121 14.16 6.59 -7.63
CA ARG A 121 15.53 6.65 -7.11
C ARG A 121 16.08 8.07 -6.96
N GLN A 122 15.81 8.93 -7.94
CA GLN A 122 16.33 10.30 -8.00
C GLN A 122 15.25 11.36 -7.76
N ARG A 123 14.05 10.95 -7.34
CA ARG A 123 12.91 11.85 -7.09
C ARG A 123 12.59 11.87 -5.60
N PHE A 124 12.53 13.04 -5.02
CA PHE A 124 12.17 13.25 -3.62
C PHE A 124 10.85 14.00 -3.53
N PHE A 125 9.98 13.61 -2.62
CA PHE A 125 8.62 14.10 -2.54
C PHE A 125 8.40 14.96 -1.30
N VAL A 126 7.47 15.90 -1.39
CA VAL A 126 7.13 16.79 -0.28
C VAL A 126 6.68 15.97 0.94
N GLY A 127 7.26 16.26 2.09
CA GLY A 127 7.03 15.53 3.34
C GLY A 127 7.96 14.32 3.55
N GLU A 128 8.84 14.03 2.60
CA GLU A 128 9.79 12.92 2.73
C GLU A 128 10.97 13.31 3.62
N GLU A 129 11.37 12.39 4.50
CA GLU A 129 12.59 12.51 5.31
C GLU A 129 13.80 12.09 4.49
N VAL A 130 14.77 12.97 4.39
CA VAL A 130 15.99 12.78 3.61
C VAL A 130 17.23 13.13 4.40
N SER A 131 18.35 12.53 4.05
CA SER A 131 19.67 12.96 4.53
C SER A 131 20.30 13.86 3.50
N VAL A 132 20.77 15.02 3.93
CA VAL A 132 21.51 15.98 3.11
C VAL A 132 23.00 15.77 3.35
N GLU A 133 23.76 15.58 2.28
CA GLU A 133 25.23 15.48 2.31
C GLU A 133 25.83 16.87 2.01
N ASP A 134 26.02 17.65 3.07
CA ASP A 134 26.68 18.94 3.03
C ASP A 134 27.82 18.96 4.05
N GLY A 135 28.89 18.20 3.77
CA GLY A 135 30.03 18.01 4.66
C GLY A 135 29.75 17.19 5.92
N ALA A 136 28.56 17.27 6.49
CA ALA A 136 28.05 16.42 7.56
C ALA A 136 26.64 15.92 7.18
N ARG A 137 26.37 14.66 7.48
CA ARG A 137 25.06 14.05 7.20
C ARG A 137 24.00 14.66 8.13
N LYS A 138 23.08 15.46 7.57
CA LYS A 138 22.00 16.12 8.30
C LYS A 138 20.65 15.54 7.86
N LEU A 139 19.76 15.28 8.82
CA LEU A 139 18.38 14.86 8.52
C LEU A 139 17.53 16.10 8.23
N GLY A 140 16.77 16.05 7.16
CA GLY A 140 15.87 17.12 6.74
C GLY A 140 14.57 16.58 6.18
N ILE A 141 13.59 17.46 6.03
CA ILE A 141 12.27 17.16 5.43
C ILE A 141 12.14 17.97 4.15
N VAL A 142 11.77 17.32 3.07
CA VAL A 142 11.47 17.98 1.79
C VAL A 142 10.21 18.82 1.94
N ARG A 143 10.32 20.14 1.74
CA ARG A 143 9.18 21.07 1.81
C ARG A 143 8.68 21.54 0.45
N GLY A 144 9.50 21.40 -0.56
CA GLY A 144 9.18 21.78 -1.91
C GLY A 144 10.36 21.58 -2.84
N GLY A 145 10.21 22.07 -4.04
CA GLY A 145 11.26 22.04 -5.06
C GLY A 145 10.71 22.55 -6.37
N SER A 146 11.58 22.72 -7.33
CA SER A 146 11.24 23.16 -8.67
C SER A 146 11.96 22.36 -9.74
N CYS A 147 11.31 22.23 -10.87
CA CYS A 147 11.93 21.73 -12.10
C CYS A 147 12.34 22.92 -12.94
N PRO A 148 13.61 23.05 -13.38
CA PRO A 148 14.04 24.16 -14.22
C PRO A 148 13.26 24.28 -15.54
N ALA A 149 12.79 23.17 -16.07
CA ALA A 149 11.99 23.14 -17.29
C ALA A 149 10.56 23.67 -17.08
N HIS A 150 10.03 23.58 -15.85
CA HIS A 150 8.65 23.95 -15.51
C HIS A 150 8.59 24.55 -14.09
N PRO A 151 9.08 25.77 -13.87
CA PRO A 151 9.22 26.36 -12.54
C PRO A 151 7.87 26.58 -11.82
N ASP A 152 6.80 26.79 -12.60
CA ASP A 152 5.45 27.04 -12.06
C ASP A 152 4.69 25.74 -11.71
N ARG A 153 5.26 24.59 -11.95
CA ARG A 153 4.62 23.30 -11.73
C ARG A 153 4.98 22.74 -10.36
N PRO A 154 4.02 22.14 -9.63
CA PRO A 154 4.34 21.43 -8.40
C PRO A 154 5.39 20.34 -8.64
N LEU A 155 6.25 20.12 -7.64
CA LEU A 155 7.28 19.10 -7.67
C LEU A 155 6.65 17.72 -7.96
N HIS A 156 7.11 17.06 -9.02
CA HIS A 156 6.60 15.75 -9.47
C HIS A 156 5.07 15.71 -9.63
N ALA A 157 4.48 16.76 -10.21
CA ALA A 157 3.04 16.88 -10.38
C ALA A 157 2.41 15.69 -11.13
N ASP A 158 3.12 15.12 -12.09
CA ASP A 158 2.75 13.92 -12.85
C ASP A 158 2.48 12.71 -11.94
N LEU A 159 3.30 12.51 -10.91
CA LEU A 159 3.14 11.41 -9.97
C LEU A 159 2.16 11.70 -8.82
N GLN A 160 1.85 12.96 -8.56
CA GLN A 160 0.92 13.37 -7.50
C GLN A 160 -0.50 13.59 -8.02
N ALA A 161 -0.65 14.16 -9.20
CA ALA A 161 -1.95 14.56 -9.77
C ALA A 161 -2.66 13.48 -10.61
N GLY A 162 -2.01 12.36 -10.88
CA GLY A 162 -2.59 11.25 -11.62
C GLY A 162 -2.40 11.30 -13.13
N ASP A 163 -1.59 12.22 -13.61
CA ASP A 163 -1.12 12.22 -14.99
C ASP A 163 -0.17 11.05 -15.25
N GLU A 164 -0.04 10.67 -16.52
CA GLU A 164 0.96 9.67 -16.92
C GLU A 164 2.38 10.16 -16.58
N PRO A 165 3.23 9.31 -15.96
CA PRO A 165 4.60 9.67 -15.63
C PRO A 165 5.34 10.08 -16.91
N ARG A 166 5.95 11.27 -16.88
CA ARG A 166 6.74 11.76 -17.99
C ARG A 166 8.19 11.37 -17.82
N ASP A 167 8.89 11.23 -18.92
CA ASP A 167 10.34 11.00 -18.96
C ASP A 167 11.08 12.32 -18.66
N ASP A 168 10.92 12.78 -17.42
CA ASP A 168 11.62 13.97 -16.92
C ASP A 168 13.05 13.59 -16.54
N ALA A 169 13.96 14.55 -16.62
CA ALA A 169 15.32 14.42 -16.12
C ALA A 169 15.37 14.73 -14.61
N PRO A 170 15.14 13.74 -13.70
CA PRO A 170 14.97 14.02 -12.27
C PRO A 170 16.23 14.60 -11.61
N HIS A 171 17.41 14.41 -12.20
CA HIS A 171 18.67 15.02 -11.74
C HIS A 171 18.72 16.54 -11.88
N THR A 172 17.82 17.13 -12.68
CA THR A 172 17.75 18.59 -12.85
C THR A 172 16.90 19.27 -11.78
N TYR A 173 16.14 18.51 -11.00
CA TYR A 173 15.31 19.06 -9.96
C TYR A 173 16.12 19.65 -8.81
N THR A 174 15.64 20.76 -8.28
CA THR A 174 16.16 21.38 -7.04
C THR A 174 15.11 21.30 -5.95
N TYR A 175 15.56 21.07 -4.73
CA TYR A 175 14.72 20.82 -3.58
C TYR A 175 14.91 21.87 -2.51
N THR A 176 13.86 22.14 -1.78
CA THR A 176 13.88 22.95 -0.57
C THR A 176 13.74 22.03 0.63
N ILE A 177 14.75 22.02 1.50
CA ILE A 177 14.84 21.12 2.64
C ILE A 177 14.78 21.93 3.93
N GLU A 178 13.94 21.55 4.85
CA GLU A 178 13.91 22.05 6.21
C GLU A 178 14.66 21.11 7.13
N LEU A 179 15.63 21.64 7.86
CA LEU A 179 16.40 20.92 8.88
C LEU A 179 15.74 21.13 10.25
N PRO A 180 15.01 20.13 10.81
CA PRO A 180 14.26 20.33 12.06
C PRO A 180 15.18 20.64 13.24
N ALA A 181 16.40 20.08 13.25
CA ALA A 181 17.36 20.29 14.36
C ALA A 181 17.88 21.73 14.48
N SER A 182 17.99 22.46 13.38
CA SER A 182 18.53 23.82 13.34
C SER A 182 17.50 24.88 12.94
N HIS A 183 16.27 24.47 12.63
CA HIS A 183 15.24 25.33 12.06
C HIS A 183 15.71 26.11 10.82
N THR A 184 16.67 25.54 10.09
CA THR A 184 17.27 26.16 8.91
C THR A 184 16.62 25.57 7.66
N ARG A 185 16.36 26.43 6.67
CA ARG A 185 15.85 26.04 5.36
C ARG A 185 16.98 26.13 4.35
N LEU A 186 17.25 25.01 3.69
CA LEU A 186 18.20 24.94 2.59
C LEU A 186 17.41 25.00 1.27
N GLU A 187 17.81 25.88 0.38
CA GLU A 187 17.20 26.05 -0.93
C GLU A 187 18.16 25.59 -2.03
N ASN A 188 17.60 25.21 -3.16
CA ASN A 188 18.36 24.76 -4.34
C ASN A 188 19.26 23.54 -4.11
N VAL A 189 18.88 22.64 -3.22
CA VAL A 189 19.60 21.39 -2.98
C VAL A 189 19.34 20.43 -4.16
N ARG A 190 20.38 19.86 -4.75
CA ARG A 190 20.25 18.93 -5.89
C ARG A 190 19.93 17.51 -5.41
N ALA A 191 19.29 16.72 -6.28
CA ALA A 191 18.99 15.32 -5.98
C ALA A 191 20.23 14.50 -5.58
N GLU A 192 21.38 14.80 -6.16
CA GLU A 192 22.66 14.11 -5.89
C GLU A 192 23.16 14.30 -4.45
N GLN A 193 22.76 15.40 -3.81
CA GLN A 193 23.11 15.74 -2.42
C GLN A 193 22.15 15.13 -1.40
N LEU A 194 21.10 14.44 -1.89
CA LEU A 194 20.06 13.87 -1.07
C LEU A 194 20.15 12.35 -1.08
N SER A 195 19.94 11.75 0.08
CA SER A 195 19.85 10.30 0.21
C SER A 195 18.72 9.91 1.15
N ARG A 196 18.07 8.79 0.84
CA ARG A 196 17.08 8.17 1.72
C ARG A 196 17.75 7.32 2.79
N GLY A 197 17.10 7.22 3.94
CA GLY A 197 17.51 6.25 4.95
C GLY A 197 17.47 4.83 4.41
N ARG A 198 18.44 3.98 4.79
CA ARG A 198 18.57 2.60 4.28
C ARG A 198 17.31 1.74 4.44
N LEU A 199 16.46 2.02 5.41
CA LEU A 199 15.23 1.27 5.69
C LEU A 199 14.01 1.81 4.96
N ALA A 200 14.08 3.03 4.40
CA ALA A 200 12.91 3.68 3.83
C ALA A 200 12.62 3.26 2.39
N PHE A 201 13.63 2.87 1.63
CA PHE A 201 13.48 2.47 0.23
C PHE A 201 14.68 1.64 -0.23
N THR A 202 14.64 0.35 0.05
CA THR A 202 15.66 -0.61 -0.39
C THR A 202 15.01 -1.76 -1.13
N LEU A 203 15.57 -2.14 -2.27
CA LEU A 203 15.33 -3.44 -2.88
C LEU A 203 16.06 -4.50 -2.05
N SER A 204 15.33 -5.22 -1.20
CA SER A 204 15.77 -6.53 -0.71
C SER A 204 15.00 -7.57 -1.50
N LEU A 205 15.65 -8.14 -2.47
CA LEU A 205 15.20 -9.35 -3.15
C LEU A 205 15.53 -10.55 -2.27
#